data_1598129a40637b24d11ebbfe0dba532c
#
_entry.id   1598129a40637b24d11ebbfe0dba532c
#
_cell.length_a   1.000
_cell.length_b   1.000
_cell.length_c   1.000
_cell.angle_alpha   90.00
_cell.angle_beta   90.00
_cell.angle_gamma   90.00
#
_symmetry.space_group_name_H-M   'P 1'
#
loop_
_entity.id
_entity.type
_entity.pdbx_description
1 polymer ?
#
loop_
_entity_poly.entity_id
_entity_poly.type
_entity_poly.pdbx_seq_one_letter_code
_entity_poly.pdbx_strand_id
1 'polypeptide(L)'
;MKEYPSIAFLMEEELLLNLEPFDKSISNAPIIFFVPRIRKTNYDVKNDIIPKFKEIISNLKKNTTIVFNIPLGIGGNTEIISLIEHLSGFTVGTEVYYYYIPIAKIKPNEIIIGSYQQQINDPYFNSTINLIYKRDIKDLKIVSIPSSELLYTINIVNKYSTLVTTNEITKLNRSKEIRTEIYQNNIQSIYFDEIVNGLFDLRILSLSLTSSSSLGYIINGTIRSIEGFVKSLVEEIRIKLKEKEIKASRTKVTIFWTIDNNEIRGDKSVIRDLLRSKLMDYIAEVEIQDIDIFLPNMSTNIIIVCSHDDYKKVISRIDKNHHHNYKLIIVSANTFFNTVEI
;
A
#
# COMPACT_ATOMS: atom_id res chain seq x y z
N MET A 1 -18.19 17.03 1.64
CA MET A 1 -17.65 17.96 2.64
C MET A 1 -17.61 17.38 4.06
N LYS A 2 -18.64 16.66 4.54
CA LYS A 2 -18.58 16.03 5.89
C LYS A 2 -17.41 15.06 6.11
N GLU A 3 -16.84 14.49 5.05
CA GLU A 3 -15.71 13.55 5.13
C GLU A 3 -14.33 14.23 5.21
N TYR A 4 -14.25 15.53 4.93
CA TYR A 4 -12.98 16.29 4.87
C TYR A 4 -13.15 17.69 5.46
N PRO A 5 -13.20 17.82 6.80
CA PRO A 5 -13.35 19.12 7.45
C PRO A 5 -12.25 20.14 7.09
N SER A 6 -11.01 19.63 6.88
CA SER A 6 -9.87 20.44 6.45
C SER A 6 -10.03 21.08 5.06
N ILE A 7 -10.76 20.42 4.15
CA ILE A 7 -11.05 21.01 2.83
C ILE A 7 -12.07 22.12 2.94
N ALA A 8 -13.10 21.99 3.79
CA ALA A 8 -14.06 23.04 4.03
C ALA A 8 -13.39 24.30 4.58
N PHE A 9 -12.47 24.15 5.52
CA PHE A 9 -11.66 25.23 6.08
C PHE A 9 -10.79 25.92 5.01
N LEU A 10 -10.06 25.13 4.20
CA LEU A 10 -9.24 25.66 3.10
C LEU A 10 -10.06 26.39 2.04
N MET A 11 -11.30 26.01 1.81
CA MET A 11 -12.20 26.69 0.86
C MET A 11 -12.71 28.04 1.38
N GLU A 12 -12.84 28.18 2.69
CA GLU A 12 -13.27 29.46 3.32
C GLU A 12 -12.10 30.46 3.40
N GLU A 13 -10.88 29.99 3.61
CA GLU A 13 -9.69 30.85 3.77
C GLU A 13 -8.87 31.04 2.50
N GLU A 14 -8.90 30.07 1.56
CA GLU A 14 -8.10 30.12 0.34
C GLU A 14 -8.98 30.17 -0.91
N LEU A 15 -9.04 31.32 -1.55
CA LEU A 15 -9.72 31.54 -2.84
C LEU A 15 -9.19 30.65 -4.00
N LEU A 16 -8.18 29.83 -3.73
CA LEU A 16 -7.56 28.90 -4.70
C LEU A 16 -8.32 27.58 -4.83
N LEU A 17 -9.19 27.22 -3.87
CA LEU A 17 -10.02 26.02 -3.92
C LEU A 17 -11.42 26.36 -4.39
N ASN A 18 -11.78 25.91 -5.58
CA ASN A 18 -13.09 26.13 -6.17
C ASN A 18 -13.84 24.81 -6.32
N LEU A 19 -15.07 24.72 -5.80
CA LEU A 19 -15.96 23.56 -6.03
C LEU A 19 -16.84 23.87 -7.24
N GLU A 20 -16.55 23.18 -8.32
CA GLU A 20 -17.36 23.20 -9.53
C GLU A 20 -18.03 21.83 -9.77
N PRO A 21 -19.11 21.77 -10.56
CA PRO A 21 -19.63 20.51 -11.09
C PRO A 21 -18.50 19.71 -11.77
N PHE A 22 -18.54 18.39 -11.62
CA PHE A 22 -17.48 17.49 -12.07
C PHE A 22 -17.13 17.71 -13.56
N ASP A 23 -18.13 17.77 -14.45
CA ASP A 23 -17.93 17.95 -15.88
C ASP A 23 -17.23 19.27 -16.22
N LYS A 24 -17.60 20.33 -15.50
CA LYS A 24 -17.00 21.64 -15.67
C LYS A 24 -15.56 21.66 -15.15
N SER A 25 -15.31 21.04 -14.01
CA SER A 25 -13.96 20.91 -13.43
C SER A 25 -13.02 20.15 -14.37
N ILE A 26 -13.46 19.01 -14.94
CA ILE A 26 -12.67 18.24 -15.89
C ILE A 26 -12.40 19.04 -17.16
N SER A 27 -13.42 19.71 -17.71
CA SER A 27 -13.29 20.51 -18.93
C SER A 27 -12.33 21.71 -18.79
N ASN A 28 -12.17 22.23 -17.57
CA ASN A 28 -11.33 23.39 -17.31
C ASN A 28 -9.93 23.03 -16.77
N ALA A 29 -9.72 21.78 -16.37
CA ALA A 29 -8.46 21.34 -15.79
C ALA A 29 -7.39 21.11 -16.87
N PRO A 30 -6.24 21.81 -16.81
CA PRO A 30 -5.12 21.53 -17.70
C PRO A 30 -4.39 20.24 -17.32
N ILE A 31 -4.43 19.86 -16.03
CA ILE A 31 -3.80 18.65 -15.50
C ILE A 31 -4.82 17.89 -14.64
N ILE A 32 -4.98 16.61 -14.90
CA ILE A 32 -5.88 15.72 -14.19
C ILE A 32 -5.08 14.58 -13.55
N PHE A 33 -5.10 14.50 -12.22
CA PHE A 33 -4.57 13.36 -11.47
C PHE A 33 -5.69 12.35 -11.25
N PHE A 34 -5.59 11.21 -11.91
CA PHE A 34 -6.57 10.13 -11.75
C PHE A 34 -6.17 9.18 -10.63
N VAL A 35 -6.76 9.37 -9.45
CA VAL A 35 -6.46 8.65 -8.22
C VAL A 35 -7.76 8.14 -7.57
N PRO A 36 -8.52 7.24 -8.23
CA PRO A 36 -9.76 6.72 -7.67
C PRO A 36 -9.50 5.81 -6.47
N ARG A 37 -10.43 5.80 -5.50
CA ARG A 37 -10.42 4.84 -4.40
C ARG A 37 -10.73 3.44 -4.92
N ILE A 38 -9.85 2.49 -4.63
CA ILE A 38 -10.01 1.07 -4.96
C ILE A 38 -9.80 0.29 -3.67
N ARG A 39 -10.87 -0.24 -3.09
CA ARG A 39 -10.83 -0.95 -1.80
C ARG A 39 -10.96 -2.47 -1.92
N LYS A 40 -11.30 -2.99 -3.09
CA LYS A 40 -11.63 -4.41 -3.24
C LYS A 40 -10.40 -5.24 -3.61
N THR A 41 -10.05 -6.20 -2.75
CA THR A 41 -8.89 -7.08 -2.93
C THR A 41 -9.11 -8.25 -3.88
N ASN A 42 -10.36 -8.61 -4.18
CA ASN A 42 -10.74 -9.81 -4.96
C ASN A 42 -11.44 -9.48 -6.29
N TYR A 43 -11.32 -8.26 -6.78
CA TYR A 43 -12.05 -7.79 -7.96
C TYR A 43 -11.11 -7.43 -9.10
N ASP A 44 -11.58 -7.57 -10.31
CA ASP A 44 -10.94 -6.98 -11.47
C ASP A 44 -11.00 -5.45 -11.34
N VAL A 45 -9.86 -4.87 -11.01
CA VAL A 45 -9.68 -3.43 -10.80
C VAL A 45 -10.13 -2.64 -12.03
N LYS A 46 -9.98 -3.20 -13.24
CA LYS A 46 -10.40 -2.56 -14.49
C LYS A 46 -11.89 -2.29 -14.48
N ASN A 47 -12.71 -3.21 -13.97
CA ASN A 47 -14.15 -3.04 -13.90
C ASN A 47 -14.63 -1.88 -13.02
N ASP A 48 -13.85 -1.53 -12.00
CA ASP A 48 -14.15 -0.36 -11.14
C ASP A 48 -13.57 0.95 -11.70
N ILE A 49 -12.44 0.89 -12.40
CA ILE A 49 -11.73 2.07 -12.92
C ILE A 49 -12.32 2.56 -14.24
N ILE A 50 -12.57 1.67 -15.17
CA ILE A 50 -12.99 2.03 -16.54
C ILE A 50 -14.26 2.90 -16.55
N PRO A 51 -15.33 2.59 -15.81
CA PRO A 51 -16.51 3.46 -15.79
C PRO A 51 -16.21 4.88 -15.32
N LYS A 52 -15.46 5.03 -14.22
CA LYS A 52 -15.07 6.35 -13.69
C LYS A 52 -14.16 7.12 -14.64
N PHE A 53 -13.28 6.40 -15.32
CA PHE A 53 -12.38 7.01 -16.27
C PHE A 53 -13.11 7.44 -17.55
N LYS A 54 -14.13 6.71 -18.00
CA LYS A 54 -15.00 7.12 -19.12
C LYS A 54 -15.70 8.45 -18.88
N GLU A 55 -16.15 8.72 -17.66
CA GLU A 55 -16.76 10.01 -17.30
C GLU A 55 -15.76 11.16 -17.48
N ILE A 56 -14.46 10.95 -17.14
CA ILE A 56 -13.40 11.92 -17.39
C ILE A 56 -13.18 12.12 -18.88
N ILE A 57 -13.03 11.03 -19.62
CA ILE A 57 -12.74 11.08 -21.08
C ILE A 57 -13.80 11.86 -21.84
N SER A 58 -15.07 11.69 -21.50
CA SER A 58 -16.20 12.37 -22.16
C SER A 58 -16.13 13.91 -22.06
N ASN A 59 -15.40 14.43 -21.09
CA ASN A 59 -15.28 15.87 -20.81
C ASN A 59 -13.87 16.43 -21.10
N LEU A 60 -12.98 15.63 -21.69
CA LEU A 60 -11.61 16.06 -22.01
C LEU A 60 -11.58 17.17 -23.06
N LYS A 61 -10.61 18.05 -22.93
CA LYS A 61 -10.25 19.05 -23.95
C LYS A 61 -8.86 18.79 -24.49
N LYS A 62 -8.57 19.36 -25.65
CA LYS A 62 -7.21 19.38 -26.22
C LYS A 62 -6.25 20.03 -25.25
N ASN A 63 -5.02 19.55 -25.24
CA ASN A 63 -3.92 19.96 -24.36
C ASN A 63 -4.13 19.61 -22.89
N THR A 64 -5.06 18.72 -22.54
CA THR A 64 -5.17 18.19 -21.19
C THR A 64 -4.09 17.15 -20.93
N THR A 65 -3.43 17.24 -19.77
CA THR A 65 -2.47 16.27 -19.27
C THR A 65 -3.14 15.35 -18.27
N ILE A 66 -3.07 14.04 -18.47
CA ILE A 66 -3.59 13.02 -17.58
C ILE A 66 -2.42 12.32 -16.89
N VAL A 67 -2.42 12.32 -15.57
CA VAL A 67 -1.51 11.57 -14.73
C VAL A 67 -2.25 10.39 -14.12
N PHE A 68 -1.87 9.19 -14.53
CA PHE A 68 -2.49 7.94 -14.12
C PHE A 68 -1.59 7.21 -13.13
N ASN A 69 -2.10 6.91 -11.93
CA ASN A 69 -1.27 6.37 -10.84
C ASN A 69 -1.56 4.90 -10.51
N ILE A 70 -2.60 4.31 -11.09
CA ILE A 70 -3.07 2.99 -10.67
C ILE A 70 -2.39 1.91 -11.49
N PRO A 71 -1.80 0.88 -10.85
CA PRO A 71 -1.29 -0.26 -11.58
C PRO A 71 -2.44 -1.04 -12.21
N LEU A 72 -2.37 -1.32 -13.51
CA LEU A 72 -3.33 -2.13 -14.26
C LEU A 72 -2.72 -3.44 -14.76
N GLY A 73 -1.50 -3.74 -14.35
CA GLY A 73 -0.72 -4.85 -14.88
C GLY A 73 -0.02 -4.50 -16.20
N ILE A 74 0.58 -5.51 -16.82
CA ILE A 74 1.35 -5.35 -18.05
C ILE A 74 0.38 -5.13 -19.22
N GLY A 75 0.60 -4.07 -19.99
CA GLY A 75 -0.23 -3.67 -21.13
C GLY A 75 -1.49 -2.89 -20.73
N GLY A 76 -1.80 -2.76 -19.44
CA GLY A 76 -3.02 -2.10 -18.99
C GLY A 76 -3.09 -0.62 -19.35
N ASN A 77 -1.98 0.11 -19.31
CA ASN A 77 -1.96 1.51 -19.73
C ASN A 77 -2.15 1.68 -21.26
N THR A 78 -1.70 0.72 -22.04
CA THR A 78 -1.97 0.73 -23.50
C THR A 78 -3.46 0.63 -23.78
N GLU A 79 -4.19 -0.20 -23.03
CA GLU A 79 -5.66 -0.28 -23.13
C GLU A 79 -6.33 1.06 -22.74
N ILE A 80 -5.84 1.72 -21.69
CA ILE A 80 -6.34 3.05 -21.27
C ILE A 80 -6.09 4.10 -22.34
N ILE A 81 -4.92 4.11 -22.96
CA ILE A 81 -4.61 5.04 -24.05
C ILE A 81 -5.55 4.82 -25.23
N SER A 82 -5.72 3.57 -25.66
CA SER A 82 -6.68 3.22 -26.72
C SER A 82 -8.10 3.66 -26.37
N LEU A 83 -8.50 3.54 -25.11
CA LEU A 83 -9.81 3.98 -24.63
C LEU A 83 -9.96 5.52 -24.73
N ILE A 84 -8.91 6.27 -24.36
CA ILE A 84 -8.88 7.74 -24.50
C ILE A 84 -9.08 8.13 -25.97
N GLU A 85 -8.26 7.58 -26.86
CA GLU A 85 -8.33 7.89 -28.29
C GLU A 85 -9.68 7.54 -28.90
N HIS A 86 -10.22 6.36 -28.55
CA HIS A 86 -11.51 5.90 -29.09
C HIS A 86 -12.70 6.75 -28.61
N LEU A 87 -12.74 7.15 -27.33
CA LEU A 87 -13.91 7.85 -26.78
C LEU A 87 -13.83 9.37 -26.93
N SER A 88 -12.64 9.96 -26.85
CA SER A 88 -12.48 11.42 -27.00
C SER A 88 -12.27 11.85 -28.45
N GLY A 89 -11.80 10.94 -29.32
CA GLY A 89 -11.35 11.27 -30.67
C GLY A 89 -10.06 12.03 -30.72
N PHE A 90 -9.36 12.25 -29.59
CA PHE A 90 -8.06 12.92 -29.51
C PHE A 90 -6.92 11.92 -29.59
N THR A 91 -5.83 12.32 -30.24
CA THR A 91 -4.59 11.53 -30.32
C THR A 91 -3.74 11.76 -29.08
N VAL A 92 -3.41 10.68 -28.36
CA VAL A 92 -2.53 10.74 -27.19
C VAL A 92 -1.09 11.03 -27.62
N GLY A 93 -0.46 11.97 -26.92
CA GLY A 93 0.90 12.46 -27.20
C GLY A 93 0.97 13.69 -28.09
N THR A 94 -0.14 14.10 -28.74
CA THR A 94 -0.20 15.31 -29.57
C THR A 94 -1.34 16.24 -29.17
N GLU A 95 -2.52 15.70 -28.90
CA GLU A 95 -3.69 16.50 -28.54
C GLU A 95 -4.07 16.35 -27.05
N VAL A 96 -3.77 15.18 -26.46
CA VAL A 96 -3.89 14.89 -25.02
C VAL A 96 -2.62 14.19 -24.59
N TYR A 97 -2.12 14.52 -23.39
CA TYR A 97 -0.88 13.94 -22.87
C TYR A 97 -1.19 12.95 -21.74
N TYR A 98 -0.47 11.82 -21.73
CA TYR A 98 -0.69 10.75 -20.76
C TYR A 98 0.61 10.31 -20.11
N TYR A 99 0.63 10.33 -18.78
CA TYR A 99 1.74 9.86 -17.96
C TYR A 99 1.27 8.77 -17.00
N TYR A 100 2.03 7.69 -16.96
CA TYR A 100 1.86 6.65 -15.95
C TYR A 100 2.92 6.79 -14.87
N ILE A 101 2.47 7.02 -13.63
CA ILE A 101 3.34 7.17 -12.47
C ILE A 101 2.86 6.19 -11.40
N PRO A 102 3.49 5.01 -11.29
CA PRO A 102 3.05 4.00 -10.33
C PRO A 102 3.16 4.51 -8.88
N ILE A 103 2.14 4.25 -8.07
CA ILE A 103 2.04 4.72 -6.68
C ILE A 103 3.17 4.15 -5.81
N ALA A 104 3.57 2.90 -6.03
CA ALA A 104 4.63 2.28 -5.26
C ALA A 104 5.99 2.86 -5.67
N LYS A 105 6.66 3.49 -4.73
CA LYS A 105 8.04 3.93 -4.92
C LYS A 105 8.95 2.72 -5.08
N ILE A 106 9.74 2.74 -6.13
CA ILE A 106 10.73 1.71 -6.42
C ILE A 106 11.92 1.88 -5.49
N LYS A 107 12.40 3.12 -5.39
CA LYS A 107 13.41 3.56 -4.43
C LYS A 107 12.93 4.83 -3.74
N PRO A 108 13.37 5.12 -2.52
CA PRO A 108 12.89 6.28 -1.77
C PRO A 108 13.01 7.61 -2.50
N ASN A 109 14.04 7.76 -3.37
CA ASN A 109 14.40 9.02 -4.03
C ASN A 109 14.30 8.96 -5.56
N GLU A 110 13.70 7.90 -6.13
CA GLU A 110 13.56 7.72 -7.58
C GLU A 110 12.09 7.76 -7.97
N ILE A 111 11.76 8.55 -9.00
CA ILE A 111 10.44 8.50 -9.66
C ILE A 111 10.64 8.02 -11.09
N ILE A 112 9.84 7.04 -11.49
CA ILE A 112 9.76 6.59 -12.87
C ILE A 112 8.45 7.09 -13.46
N ILE A 113 8.57 7.80 -14.57
CA ILE A 113 7.43 8.29 -15.34
C ILE A 113 7.39 7.54 -16.67
N GLY A 114 6.31 6.80 -16.87
CA GLY A 114 5.98 6.24 -18.16
C GLY A 114 5.35 7.31 -19.04
N SER A 115 5.96 7.60 -20.20
CA SER A 115 5.43 8.51 -21.19
C SER A 115 5.12 7.78 -22.49
N TYR A 116 4.06 8.18 -23.20
CA TYR A 116 3.70 7.61 -24.48
C TYR A 116 4.73 7.94 -25.58
N GLN A 117 5.32 9.12 -25.51
CA GLN A 117 6.34 9.59 -26.46
C GLN A 117 7.63 9.97 -25.73
N GLN A 118 8.76 9.72 -26.39
CA GLN A 118 10.07 10.11 -25.86
C GLN A 118 10.28 11.64 -25.89
N GLN A 119 9.73 12.34 -26.89
CA GLN A 119 9.75 13.79 -26.95
C GLN A 119 8.47 14.33 -26.32
N ILE A 120 8.65 15.07 -25.25
CA ILE A 120 7.55 15.61 -24.46
C ILE A 120 7.26 17.02 -24.96
N ASN A 121 6.21 17.16 -25.75
CA ASN A 121 5.70 18.45 -26.23
C ASN A 121 4.54 18.99 -25.38
N ASP A 122 4.32 18.39 -24.20
CA ASP A 122 3.27 18.79 -23.29
C ASP A 122 3.59 20.16 -22.66
N PRO A 123 2.74 21.19 -22.88
CA PRO A 123 2.94 22.52 -22.32
C PRO A 123 2.89 22.54 -20.79
N TYR A 124 2.25 21.54 -20.18
CA TYR A 124 2.09 21.42 -18.71
C TYR A 124 3.08 20.44 -18.08
N PHE A 125 3.99 19.83 -18.84
CA PHE A 125 4.91 18.81 -18.32
C PHE A 125 5.70 19.31 -17.11
N ASN A 126 6.32 20.48 -17.19
CA ASN A 126 7.10 21.03 -16.08
C ASN A 126 6.22 21.33 -14.86
N SER A 127 5.00 21.83 -15.07
CA SER A 127 4.03 22.05 -13.98
C SER A 127 3.60 20.74 -13.34
N THR A 128 3.31 19.71 -14.13
CA THR A 128 2.98 18.37 -13.67
C THR A 128 4.11 17.78 -12.83
N ILE A 129 5.35 17.90 -13.31
CA ILE A 129 6.53 17.44 -12.58
C ILE A 129 6.68 18.19 -11.26
N ASN A 130 6.55 19.51 -11.24
CA ASN A 130 6.67 20.31 -10.02
C ASN A 130 5.58 19.95 -8.97
N LEU A 131 4.37 19.59 -9.41
CA LEU A 131 3.31 19.12 -8.52
C LEU A 131 3.60 17.74 -7.90
N ILE A 132 4.31 16.88 -8.64
CA ILE A 132 4.69 15.53 -8.18
C ILE A 132 5.92 15.60 -7.28
N TYR A 133 6.84 16.53 -7.57
CA TYR A 133 8.08 16.66 -6.83
C TYR A 133 7.89 17.35 -5.48
N LYS A 134 8.11 16.57 -4.41
CA LYS A 134 8.60 17.15 -3.17
C LYS A 134 10.13 17.21 -3.23
N ARG A 135 10.74 18.21 -2.55
CA ARG A 135 12.17 18.57 -2.55
C ARG A 135 13.19 17.42 -2.38
N ASP A 136 12.75 16.22 -2.07
CA ASP A 136 13.60 15.07 -1.74
C ASP A 136 13.84 14.09 -2.90
N ILE A 137 13.30 14.35 -4.09
CA ILE A 137 13.46 13.47 -5.25
C ILE A 137 14.71 13.88 -6.00
N LYS A 138 15.70 12.99 -6.01
CA LYS A 138 17.00 13.23 -6.65
C LYS A 138 17.08 12.71 -8.09
N ASP A 139 16.30 11.65 -8.40
CA ASP A 139 16.38 10.96 -9.68
C ASP A 139 14.99 10.85 -10.34
N LEU A 140 14.84 11.51 -11.48
CA LEU A 140 13.69 11.37 -12.37
C LEU A 140 14.09 10.56 -13.60
N LYS A 141 13.36 9.48 -13.86
CA LYS A 141 13.51 8.70 -15.08
C LYS A 141 12.25 8.76 -15.93
N ILE A 142 12.37 9.27 -17.13
CA ILE A 142 11.30 9.20 -18.12
C ILE A 142 11.60 8.01 -19.03
N VAL A 143 10.65 7.10 -19.12
CA VAL A 143 10.75 5.88 -19.93
C VAL A 143 9.47 5.66 -20.71
N SER A 144 9.46 4.74 -21.66
CA SER A 144 8.20 4.36 -22.32
C SER A 144 7.20 3.74 -21.34
N ILE A 145 5.92 3.85 -21.63
CA ILE A 145 4.86 3.24 -20.79
C ILE A 145 5.10 1.74 -20.58
N PRO A 146 5.34 0.91 -21.61
CA PRO A 146 5.64 -0.49 -21.39
C PRO A 146 6.87 -0.73 -20.48
N SER A 147 7.92 0.11 -20.64
CA SER A 147 9.10 0.02 -19.78
C SER A 147 8.77 0.35 -18.31
N SER A 148 7.93 1.35 -18.07
CA SER A 148 7.52 1.70 -16.69
C SER A 148 6.69 0.61 -16.04
N GLU A 149 5.79 -0.04 -16.77
CA GLU A 149 5.02 -1.20 -16.28
C GLU A 149 5.93 -2.39 -15.94
N LEU A 150 6.92 -2.69 -16.79
CA LEU A 150 7.88 -3.77 -16.53
C LEU A 150 8.77 -3.46 -15.34
N LEU A 151 9.30 -2.24 -15.23
CA LEU A 151 10.11 -1.82 -14.08
C LEU A 151 9.30 -1.89 -12.78
N TYR A 152 8.05 -1.45 -12.81
CA TYR A 152 7.14 -1.59 -11.66
C TYR A 152 6.94 -3.05 -11.30
N THR A 153 6.66 -3.91 -12.29
CA THR A 153 6.47 -5.36 -12.10
C THR A 153 7.68 -6.01 -11.47
N ILE A 154 8.90 -5.76 -12.01
CA ILE A 154 10.15 -6.30 -11.47
C ILE A 154 10.31 -5.92 -10.00
N ASN A 155 10.06 -4.66 -9.65
CA ASN A 155 10.24 -4.19 -8.28
C ASN A 155 9.24 -4.82 -7.30
N ILE A 156 7.95 -4.89 -7.67
CA ILE A 156 6.93 -5.51 -6.84
C ILE A 156 7.22 -7.01 -6.65
N VAL A 157 7.54 -7.73 -7.73
CA VAL A 157 7.84 -9.16 -7.65
C VAL A 157 9.09 -9.41 -6.81
N ASN A 158 10.19 -8.68 -7.05
CA ASN A 158 11.41 -8.83 -6.27
C ASN A 158 11.18 -8.56 -4.78
N LYS A 159 10.52 -7.46 -4.47
CA LYS A 159 10.25 -7.08 -3.08
C LYS A 159 9.48 -8.17 -2.34
N TYR A 160 8.36 -8.62 -2.89
CA TYR A 160 7.46 -9.54 -2.20
C TYR A 160 7.89 -11.01 -2.30
N SER A 161 8.57 -11.46 -3.37
CA SER A 161 9.16 -12.80 -3.41
C SER A 161 10.30 -12.93 -2.39
N THR A 162 11.15 -11.90 -2.25
CA THR A 162 12.19 -11.86 -1.22
C THR A 162 11.61 -11.94 0.18
N LEU A 163 10.55 -11.15 0.44
CA LEU A 163 9.82 -11.19 1.72
C LEU A 163 9.31 -12.59 2.03
N VAL A 164 8.63 -13.20 1.07
CA VAL A 164 8.07 -14.56 1.22
C VAL A 164 9.15 -15.58 1.48
N THR A 165 10.21 -15.57 0.68
CA THR A 165 11.35 -16.48 0.84
C THR A 165 11.97 -16.34 2.22
N THR A 166 12.20 -15.10 2.68
CA THR A 166 12.71 -14.82 4.02
C THR A 166 11.80 -15.38 5.10
N ASN A 167 10.49 -15.13 4.99
CA ASN A 167 9.52 -15.62 5.96
C ASN A 167 9.47 -17.16 6.02
N GLU A 168 9.50 -17.83 4.86
CA GLU A 168 9.51 -19.30 4.83
C GLU A 168 10.82 -19.89 5.40
N ILE A 169 11.98 -19.31 5.08
CA ILE A 169 13.26 -19.74 5.64
C ILE A 169 13.30 -19.56 7.16
N THR A 170 12.80 -18.43 7.68
CA THR A 170 12.77 -18.19 9.12
C THR A 170 11.82 -19.13 9.87
N LYS A 171 10.78 -19.64 9.22
CA LYS A 171 9.91 -20.70 9.78
C LYS A 171 10.63 -22.04 9.88
N LEU A 172 11.45 -22.37 8.89
CA LEU A 172 12.21 -23.65 8.87
C LEU A 172 13.29 -23.67 9.95
N ASN A 173 13.95 -22.54 10.18
CA ASN A 173 14.99 -22.42 11.20
C ASN A 173 14.85 -21.10 11.98
N ARG A 174 14.48 -21.22 13.26
CA ARG A 174 14.27 -20.08 14.17
C ARG A 174 15.54 -19.64 14.92
N SER A 175 16.71 -20.12 14.53
CA SER A 175 17.96 -19.75 15.19
C SER A 175 18.23 -18.23 15.09
N LYS A 176 18.83 -17.68 16.16
CA LYS A 176 19.24 -16.27 16.16
C LYS A 176 20.27 -15.97 15.07
N GLU A 177 21.13 -16.94 14.78
CA GLU A 177 22.18 -16.84 13.76
C GLU A 177 21.61 -16.56 12.37
N ILE A 178 20.63 -17.34 11.94
CA ILE A 178 19.98 -17.14 10.63
C ILE A 178 19.26 -15.78 10.57
N ARG A 179 18.56 -15.39 11.63
CA ARG A 179 17.91 -14.07 11.69
C ARG A 179 18.94 -12.94 11.59
N THR A 180 20.09 -13.06 12.27
CA THR A 180 21.17 -12.06 12.21
C THR A 180 21.74 -11.97 10.79
N GLU A 181 21.99 -13.10 10.14
CA GLU A 181 22.50 -13.15 8.77
C GLU A 181 21.55 -12.52 7.75
N ILE A 182 20.25 -12.79 7.88
CA ILE A 182 19.22 -12.17 7.05
C ILE A 182 19.19 -10.64 7.25
N TYR A 183 19.35 -10.15 8.49
CA TYR A 183 19.42 -8.72 8.77
C TYR A 183 20.68 -8.07 8.15
N GLN A 184 21.81 -8.74 8.21
CA GLN A 184 23.08 -8.24 7.63
C GLN A 184 23.02 -8.12 6.10
N ASN A 185 22.22 -8.96 5.45
CA ASN A 185 21.99 -8.91 4.01
C ASN A 185 20.97 -7.84 3.55
N ASN A 186 20.72 -6.81 4.37
CA ASN A 186 19.83 -5.66 4.07
C ASN A 186 18.39 -6.03 3.72
N ILE A 187 17.88 -7.17 4.18
CA ILE A 187 16.48 -7.50 4.01
C ILE A 187 15.67 -6.64 4.98
N GLN A 188 14.98 -5.66 4.44
CA GLN A 188 14.18 -4.74 5.24
C GLN A 188 13.04 -5.47 5.94
N SER A 189 12.83 -5.08 7.20
CA SER A 189 11.62 -5.47 7.93
C SER A 189 10.41 -4.76 7.32
N ILE A 190 9.54 -5.53 6.67
CA ILE A 190 8.31 -5.03 6.04
C ILE A 190 7.14 -5.34 6.95
N TYR A 191 6.38 -4.33 7.33
CA TYR A 191 5.22 -4.47 8.20
C TYR A 191 3.98 -4.96 7.47
N PHE A 192 3.06 -5.54 8.22
CA PHE A 192 1.82 -6.12 7.69
C PHE A 192 0.98 -5.14 6.90
N ASP A 193 0.96 -3.88 7.30
CA ASP A 193 0.33 -2.78 6.58
C ASP A 193 0.82 -2.68 5.12
N GLU A 194 2.12 -2.77 4.93
CA GLU A 194 2.74 -2.71 3.60
C GLU A 194 2.61 -4.03 2.83
N ILE A 195 2.61 -5.18 3.55
CA ILE A 195 2.39 -6.51 2.97
C ILE A 195 1.01 -6.58 2.31
N VAL A 196 -0.02 -6.02 2.95
CA VAL A 196 -1.39 -5.98 2.41
C VAL A 196 -1.48 -5.15 1.13
N ASN A 197 -0.77 -4.03 1.07
CA ASN A 197 -0.67 -3.24 -0.17
C ASN A 197 -0.03 -4.04 -1.31
N GLY A 198 1.01 -4.79 -1.02
CA GLY A 198 1.68 -5.67 -1.99
C GLY A 198 0.81 -6.80 -2.50
N LEU A 199 -0.05 -7.33 -1.66
CA LEU A 199 -1.01 -8.36 -2.08
C LEU A 199 -1.96 -7.82 -3.15
N PHE A 200 -2.44 -6.59 -3.01
CA PHE A 200 -3.26 -5.92 -4.01
C PHE A 200 -2.51 -5.77 -5.34
N ASP A 201 -1.29 -5.25 -5.31
CA ASP A 201 -0.48 -5.04 -6.52
C ASP A 201 -0.16 -6.37 -7.24
N LEU A 202 0.18 -7.42 -6.48
CA LEU A 202 0.48 -8.76 -7.04
C LEU A 202 -0.76 -9.41 -7.68
N ARG A 203 -1.94 -9.22 -7.11
CA ARG A 203 -3.19 -9.75 -7.69
C ARG A 203 -3.50 -9.10 -9.04
N ILE A 204 -3.31 -7.78 -9.16
CA ILE A 204 -3.46 -7.08 -10.45
C ILE A 204 -2.45 -7.62 -11.47
N LEU A 205 -1.19 -7.81 -11.08
CA LEU A 205 -0.17 -8.37 -11.96
C LEU A 205 -0.53 -9.81 -12.38
N SER A 206 -1.03 -10.63 -11.47
CA SER A 206 -1.47 -12.00 -11.78
C SER A 206 -2.57 -12.02 -12.85
N LEU A 207 -3.52 -11.08 -12.80
CA LEU A 207 -4.60 -10.99 -13.79
C LEU A 207 -4.12 -10.56 -15.19
N SER A 208 -2.99 -9.85 -15.27
CA SER A 208 -2.42 -9.40 -16.56
C SER A 208 -1.52 -10.43 -17.25
N LEU A 209 -1.20 -11.55 -16.55
CA LEU A 209 -0.31 -12.58 -17.06
C LEU A 209 -1.09 -13.83 -17.47
N THR A 210 -0.57 -14.54 -18.45
CA THR A 210 -1.06 -15.88 -18.76
C THR A 210 -0.74 -16.83 -17.61
N SER A 211 -1.70 -17.67 -17.22
CA SER A 211 -1.57 -18.62 -16.10
C SER A 211 -0.42 -19.60 -16.24
N SER A 212 0.08 -19.82 -17.46
CA SER A 212 1.19 -20.75 -17.77
C SER A 212 2.57 -20.11 -17.79
N SER A 213 2.70 -18.80 -17.54
CA SER A 213 3.99 -18.13 -17.53
C SER A 213 4.77 -18.46 -16.24
N SER A 214 6.10 -18.63 -16.33
CA SER A 214 6.97 -18.83 -15.15
C SER A 214 6.83 -17.69 -14.15
N LEU A 215 6.68 -16.44 -14.63
CA LEU A 215 6.45 -15.27 -13.79
C LEU A 215 5.08 -15.35 -13.09
N GLY A 216 4.06 -15.86 -13.76
CA GLY A 216 2.73 -16.11 -13.16
C GLY A 216 2.80 -17.11 -12.00
N TYR A 217 3.59 -18.16 -12.09
CA TYR A 217 3.81 -19.10 -10.98
C TYR A 217 4.48 -18.44 -9.78
N ILE A 218 5.52 -17.61 -10.00
CA ILE A 218 6.19 -16.87 -8.92
C ILE A 218 5.21 -15.93 -8.23
N ILE A 219 4.45 -15.15 -8.99
CA ILE A 219 3.46 -14.20 -8.43
C ILE A 219 2.39 -14.94 -7.64
N ASN A 220 1.81 -16.02 -8.20
CA ASN A 220 0.75 -16.76 -7.52
C ASN A 220 1.27 -17.49 -6.26
N GLY A 221 2.51 -18.01 -6.29
CA GLY A 221 3.16 -18.56 -5.10
C GLY A 221 3.35 -17.51 -4.02
N THR A 222 3.80 -16.30 -4.41
CA THR A 222 3.97 -15.16 -3.51
C THR A 222 2.63 -14.71 -2.90
N ILE A 223 1.57 -14.59 -3.70
CA ILE A 223 0.21 -14.26 -3.23
C ILE A 223 -0.25 -15.27 -2.16
N ARG A 224 -0.17 -16.57 -2.43
CA ARG A 224 -0.58 -17.62 -1.49
C ARG A 224 0.18 -17.56 -0.17
N SER A 225 1.47 -17.28 -0.21
CA SER A 225 2.27 -17.17 1.00
C SER A 225 1.92 -15.91 1.80
N ILE A 226 1.67 -14.78 1.14
CA ILE A 226 1.21 -13.55 1.81
C ILE A 226 -0.18 -13.75 2.44
N GLU A 227 -1.10 -14.41 1.75
CA GLU A 227 -2.42 -14.74 2.31
C GLU A 227 -2.31 -15.61 3.57
N GLY A 228 -1.27 -16.47 3.64
CA GLY A 228 -0.95 -17.25 4.82
C GLY A 228 -0.33 -16.46 5.99
N PHE A 229 0.04 -15.18 5.80
CA PHE A 229 0.75 -14.38 6.80
C PHE A 229 -0.02 -14.22 8.11
N VAL A 230 -1.34 -13.98 8.04
CA VAL A 230 -2.20 -13.88 9.24
C VAL A 230 -2.12 -15.16 10.08
N LYS A 231 -2.19 -16.32 9.44
CA LYS A 231 -2.06 -17.61 10.12
C LYS A 231 -0.67 -17.77 10.76
N SER A 232 0.37 -17.35 10.06
CA SER A 232 1.74 -17.41 10.57
C SER A 232 1.94 -16.49 11.78
N LEU A 233 1.37 -15.28 11.77
CA LEU A 233 1.41 -14.35 12.88
C LEU A 233 0.69 -14.91 14.12
N VAL A 234 -0.50 -15.49 13.94
CA VAL A 234 -1.25 -16.13 15.04
C VAL A 234 -0.47 -17.29 15.65
N GLU A 235 0.18 -18.11 14.81
CA GLU A 235 1.00 -19.23 15.27
C GLU A 235 2.24 -18.73 16.04
N GLU A 236 2.89 -17.65 15.60
CA GLU A 236 4.01 -17.06 16.33
C GLU A 236 3.58 -16.57 17.73
N ILE A 237 2.41 -15.96 17.83
CA ILE A 237 1.86 -15.55 19.13
C ILE A 237 1.61 -16.75 20.04
N ARG A 238 1.04 -17.84 19.50
CA ARG A 238 0.86 -19.10 20.27
C ARG A 238 2.16 -19.65 20.81
N ILE A 239 3.22 -19.64 19.98
CA ILE A 239 4.54 -20.10 20.39
C ILE A 239 5.09 -19.20 21.50
N LYS A 240 4.96 -17.87 21.37
CA LYS A 240 5.41 -16.92 22.41
C LYS A 240 4.68 -17.12 23.73
N LEU A 241 3.36 -17.33 23.69
CA LEU A 241 2.60 -17.66 24.89
C LEU A 241 3.11 -18.95 25.57
N LYS A 242 3.39 -19.99 24.78
CA LYS A 242 3.94 -21.25 25.29
C LYS A 242 5.35 -21.08 25.86
N GLU A 243 6.24 -20.36 25.16
CA GLU A 243 7.62 -20.08 25.62
C GLU A 243 7.63 -19.33 26.96
N LYS A 244 6.62 -18.48 27.19
CA LYS A 244 6.50 -17.66 28.40
C LYS A 244 5.58 -18.27 29.48
N GLU A 245 5.07 -19.45 29.25
CA GLU A 245 4.11 -20.13 30.14
C GLU A 245 2.85 -19.30 30.45
N ILE A 246 2.45 -18.43 29.50
CA ILE A 246 1.26 -17.58 29.63
C ILE A 246 0.03 -18.35 29.12
N LYS A 247 -1.01 -18.45 29.95
CA LYS A 247 -2.26 -19.11 29.56
C LYS A 247 -3.08 -18.23 28.61
N ALA A 248 -3.38 -18.76 27.42
CA ALA A 248 -4.17 -18.04 26.41
C ALA A 248 -5.54 -17.57 26.93
N SER A 249 -6.18 -18.36 27.83
CA SER A 249 -7.45 -18.03 28.49
C SER A 249 -7.37 -16.85 29.48
N ARG A 250 -6.18 -16.39 29.81
CA ARG A 250 -5.95 -15.23 30.70
C ARG A 250 -5.18 -14.12 30.01
N THR A 251 -5.08 -14.21 28.68
CA THR A 251 -4.31 -13.28 27.87
C THR A 251 -5.26 -12.29 27.21
N LYS A 252 -4.91 -11.02 27.31
CA LYS A 252 -5.51 -9.94 26.54
C LYS A 252 -4.52 -9.50 25.46
N VAL A 253 -5.00 -9.45 24.22
CA VAL A 253 -4.23 -8.96 23.06
C VAL A 253 -4.84 -7.66 22.55
N THR A 254 -4.02 -6.66 22.37
CA THR A 254 -4.42 -5.39 21.74
C THR A 254 -3.74 -5.26 20.38
N ILE A 255 -4.53 -5.01 19.33
CA ILE A 255 -4.05 -4.79 17.96
C ILE A 255 -4.03 -3.30 17.68
N PHE A 256 -2.86 -2.77 17.32
CA PHE A 256 -2.69 -1.42 16.81
C PHE A 256 -2.43 -1.47 15.31
N TRP A 257 -3.37 -0.94 14.57
CA TRP A 257 -3.28 -0.74 13.13
C TRP A 257 -4.06 0.50 12.73
N THR A 258 -3.34 1.62 12.63
CA THR A 258 -3.91 2.86 12.11
C THR A 258 -4.11 2.72 10.62
N ILE A 259 -5.37 2.67 10.19
CA ILE A 259 -5.75 2.51 8.79
C ILE A 259 -6.15 3.88 8.24
N ASP A 260 -5.45 4.34 7.20
CA ASP A 260 -5.85 5.53 6.47
C ASP A 260 -7.09 5.22 5.62
N ASN A 261 -8.20 5.86 5.97
CA ASN A 261 -9.46 5.73 5.23
C ASN A 261 -9.38 6.27 3.79
N ASN A 262 -8.35 7.04 3.47
CA ASN A 262 -8.11 7.60 2.14
C ASN A 262 -7.20 6.73 1.28
N GLU A 263 -6.68 5.62 1.83
CA GLU A 263 -5.80 4.75 1.09
C GLU A 263 -6.50 4.14 -0.13
N ILE A 264 -5.80 4.17 -1.25
CA ILE A 264 -6.33 3.77 -2.56
C ILE A 264 -6.38 2.26 -2.68
N ARG A 265 -5.46 1.54 -2.00
CA ARG A 265 -5.22 0.12 -2.20
C ARG A 265 -5.72 -0.75 -1.06
N GLY A 266 -6.35 -1.85 -1.42
CA GLY A 266 -6.72 -2.92 -0.53
C GLY A 266 -7.87 -2.59 0.43
N ASP A 267 -8.31 -3.60 1.16
CA ASP A 267 -9.25 -3.47 2.27
C ASP A 267 -8.57 -3.95 3.56
N LYS A 268 -7.77 -3.06 4.16
CA LYS A 268 -7.04 -3.36 5.40
C LYS A 268 -7.98 -3.65 6.56
N SER A 269 -9.18 -3.07 6.55
CA SER A 269 -10.17 -3.31 7.60
C SER A 269 -10.62 -4.77 7.63
N VAL A 270 -10.93 -5.35 6.47
CA VAL A 270 -11.31 -6.77 6.36
C VAL A 270 -10.21 -7.69 6.87
N ILE A 271 -8.96 -7.38 6.52
CA ILE A 271 -7.82 -8.19 6.95
C ILE A 271 -7.54 -8.03 8.44
N ARG A 272 -7.73 -6.82 8.99
CA ARG A 272 -7.65 -6.57 10.43
C ARG A 272 -8.70 -7.37 11.21
N ASP A 273 -9.92 -7.39 10.70
CA ASP A 273 -11.02 -8.14 11.30
C ASP A 273 -10.78 -9.66 11.19
N LEU A 274 -10.20 -10.13 10.09
CA LEU A 274 -9.74 -11.51 9.94
C LEU A 274 -8.66 -11.87 10.96
N LEU A 275 -7.66 -11.01 11.17
CA LEU A 275 -6.62 -11.20 12.17
C LEU A 275 -7.23 -11.29 13.57
N ARG A 276 -8.13 -10.37 13.92
CA ARG A 276 -8.86 -10.40 15.19
C ARG A 276 -9.62 -11.70 15.38
N SER A 277 -10.42 -12.11 14.39
CA SER A 277 -11.19 -13.35 14.43
C SER A 277 -10.29 -14.57 14.66
N LYS A 278 -9.18 -14.67 13.94
CA LYS A 278 -8.24 -15.79 14.09
C LYS A 278 -7.54 -15.83 15.44
N LEU A 279 -7.27 -14.68 16.04
CA LEU A 279 -6.73 -14.61 17.40
C LEU A 279 -7.78 -15.04 18.43
N MET A 280 -9.04 -14.65 18.27
CA MET A 280 -10.14 -15.02 19.15
C MET A 280 -10.42 -16.54 19.15
N ASP A 281 -9.98 -17.28 18.14
CA ASP A 281 -10.04 -18.75 18.15
C ASP A 281 -9.19 -19.38 19.29
N TYR A 282 -8.21 -18.62 19.85
CA TYR A 282 -7.24 -19.13 20.83
C TYR A 282 -7.12 -18.28 22.10
N ILE A 283 -7.47 -16.99 22.03
CA ILE A 283 -7.20 -15.98 23.06
C ILE A 283 -8.52 -15.47 23.61
N ALA A 284 -8.61 -15.32 24.92
CA ALA A 284 -9.86 -14.95 25.59
C ALA A 284 -10.34 -13.55 25.20
N GLU A 285 -9.43 -12.59 25.09
CA GLU A 285 -9.76 -11.19 24.83
C GLU A 285 -8.86 -10.58 23.76
N VAL A 286 -9.46 -10.12 22.65
CA VAL A 286 -8.76 -9.47 21.55
C VAL A 286 -9.45 -8.15 21.21
N GLU A 287 -8.75 -7.05 21.38
CA GLU A 287 -9.24 -5.71 21.12
C GLU A 287 -8.48 -5.07 19.95
N ILE A 288 -9.19 -4.23 19.21
CA ILE A 288 -8.59 -3.28 18.29
C ILE A 288 -8.73 -1.92 18.96
N GLN A 289 -7.62 -1.23 19.15
CA GLN A 289 -7.62 0.09 19.78
C GLN A 289 -6.95 1.12 18.90
N ASP A 290 -7.40 2.37 19.04
CA ASP A 290 -6.69 3.50 18.50
C ASP A 290 -5.49 3.81 19.40
N ILE A 291 -4.35 3.98 18.79
CA ILE A 291 -3.11 4.25 19.52
C ILE A 291 -3.17 5.58 20.26
N ASP A 292 -3.98 6.52 19.80
CA ASP A 292 -4.09 7.85 20.42
C ASP A 292 -4.84 7.81 21.76
N ILE A 293 -5.63 6.77 22.00
CA ILE A 293 -6.39 6.56 23.24
C ILE A 293 -5.68 5.55 24.17
N PHE A 294 -4.66 4.86 23.67
CA PHE A 294 -4.00 3.78 24.42
C PHE A 294 -3.28 4.30 25.67
N LEU A 295 -3.69 3.74 26.79
CA LEU A 295 -2.97 3.83 28.07
C LEU A 295 -2.52 2.42 28.46
N PRO A 296 -1.23 2.16 28.67
CA PRO A 296 -0.79 0.86 29.19
C PRO A 296 -1.51 0.57 30.50
N ASN A 297 -2.21 -0.54 30.57
CA ASN A 297 -2.86 -0.99 31.80
C ASN A 297 -2.43 -2.42 32.15
N MET A 298 -2.63 -2.83 33.41
CA MET A 298 -2.18 -4.13 33.93
C MET A 298 -2.85 -5.33 33.23
N SER A 299 -3.89 -5.13 32.43
CA SER A 299 -4.64 -6.21 31.83
C SER A 299 -4.14 -6.62 30.44
N THR A 300 -3.33 -5.78 29.76
CA THR A 300 -2.80 -6.08 28.42
C THR A 300 -1.50 -6.87 28.54
N ASN A 301 -1.48 -8.09 27.98
CA ASN A 301 -0.30 -8.94 28.00
C ASN A 301 0.49 -8.89 26.69
N ILE A 302 -0.22 -8.72 25.56
CA ILE A 302 0.40 -8.71 24.24
C ILE A 302 -0.13 -7.51 23.45
N ILE A 303 0.78 -6.79 22.82
CA ILE A 303 0.48 -5.76 21.84
C ILE A 303 0.95 -6.24 20.47
N ILE A 304 0.07 -6.20 19.47
CA ILE A 304 0.41 -6.44 18.07
C ILE A 304 0.43 -5.11 17.34
N VAL A 305 1.54 -4.80 16.69
CA VAL A 305 1.72 -3.55 15.94
C VAL A 305 1.88 -3.87 14.46
N CYS A 306 0.97 -3.37 13.63
CA CYS A 306 0.89 -3.73 12.21
C CYS A 306 1.58 -2.74 11.27
N SER A 307 1.98 -1.56 11.74
CA SER A 307 2.73 -0.58 10.96
C SER A 307 3.97 -0.07 11.72
N HIS A 308 4.94 0.45 10.97
CA HIS A 308 6.14 1.04 11.56
C HIS A 308 5.84 2.30 12.38
N ASP A 309 4.89 3.09 11.92
CA ASP A 309 4.51 4.34 12.62
C ASP A 309 3.77 4.03 13.92
N ASP A 310 2.88 3.03 13.92
CA ASP A 310 2.24 2.57 15.15
C ASP A 310 3.26 2.00 16.13
N TYR A 311 4.28 1.27 15.65
CA TYR A 311 5.36 0.78 16.50
C TYR A 311 6.08 1.92 17.23
N LYS A 312 6.50 2.96 16.49
CA LYS A 312 7.17 4.13 17.10
C LYS A 312 6.30 4.81 18.15
N LYS A 313 5.01 4.97 17.86
CA LYS A 313 4.06 5.58 18.79
C LYS A 313 3.88 4.73 20.05
N VAL A 314 3.76 3.40 19.93
CA VAL A 314 3.64 2.48 21.08
C VAL A 314 4.87 2.58 21.97
N ILE A 315 6.06 2.44 21.40
CA ILE A 315 7.32 2.53 22.17
C ILE A 315 7.42 3.88 22.87
N SER A 316 7.18 5.00 22.19
CA SER A 316 7.28 6.33 22.79
C SER A 316 6.29 6.57 23.94
N ARG A 317 5.15 5.90 23.96
CA ARG A 317 4.18 5.99 25.07
C ARG A 317 4.55 5.12 26.25
N ILE A 318 5.10 3.95 26.00
CA ILE A 318 5.55 3.04 27.05
C ILE A 318 6.75 3.65 27.78
N ASP A 319 7.72 4.21 27.05
CA ASP A 319 8.90 4.87 27.63
C ASP A 319 8.55 6.05 28.56
N LYS A 320 7.45 6.75 28.28
CA LYS A 320 6.96 7.84 29.14
C LYS A 320 6.31 7.37 30.45
N ASN A 321 5.90 6.10 30.53
CA ASN A 321 5.13 5.55 31.65
C ASN A 321 5.94 4.55 32.51
N HIS A 322 7.24 4.72 32.60
CA HIS A 322 8.23 3.81 33.23
C HIS A 322 8.02 3.39 34.70
N HIS A 323 6.87 3.64 35.33
CA HIS A 323 6.67 3.39 36.76
C HIS A 323 5.90 2.11 37.10
N HIS A 324 5.62 1.22 36.16
CA HIS A 324 4.81 0.05 36.46
C HIS A 324 5.47 -1.26 35.98
N ASN A 325 5.57 -2.24 36.88
CA ASN A 325 6.00 -3.61 36.60
C ASN A 325 4.95 -4.36 35.74
N TYR A 326 4.90 -4.09 34.45
CA TYR A 326 4.07 -4.84 33.51
C TYR A 326 4.90 -5.91 32.82
N LYS A 327 4.34 -7.10 32.69
CA LYS A 327 4.90 -8.14 31.83
C LYS A 327 4.23 -8.01 30.46
N LEU A 328 4.74 -7.10 29.64
CA LEU A 328 4.18 -6.75 28.34
C LEU A 328 5.05 -7.31 27.21
N ILE A 329 4.43 -7.95 26.24
CA ILE A 329 5.09 -8.44 25.02
C ILE A 329 4.58 -7.63 23.84
N ILE A 330 5.47 -6.95 23.14
CA ILE A 330 5.16 -6.24 21.90
C ILE A 330 5.60 -7.13 20.73
N VAL A 331 4.66 -7.47 19.87
CA VAL A 331 4.90 -8.24 18.64
C VAL A 331 4.76 -7.32 17.45
N SER A 332 5.85 -7.09 16.74
CA SER A 332 5.81 -6.41 15.44
C SER A 332 5.29 -7.39 14.39
N ALA A 333 4.15 -7.10 13.81
CA ALA A 333 3.62 -7.85 12.66
C ALA A 333 4.40 -7.49 11.40
N ASN A 334 5.65 -7.93 11.35
CA ASN A 334 6.57 -7.73 10.25
C ASN A 334 7.16 -9.07 9.77
N THR A 335 7.99 -9.05 8.75
CA THR A 335 8.61 -10.23 8.13
C THR A 335 9.27 -11.18 9.15
N PHE A 336 9.78 -10.66 10.27
CA PHE A 336 10.54 -11.42 11.28
C PHE A 336 9.77 -11.70 12.56
N PHE A 337 8.56 -11.16 12.71
CA PHE A 337 7.79 -11.22 13.95
C PHE A 337 8.61 -10.80 15.17
N ASN A 338 9.29 -9.65 15.04
CA ASN A 338 10.13 -9.16 16.12
C ASN A 338 9.34 -8.94 17.40
N THR A 339 9.88 -9.40 18.51
CA THR A 339 9.26 -9.25 19.83
C THR A 339 10.16 -8.41 20.74
N VAL A 340 9.56 -7.49 21.47
CA VAL A 340 10.19 -6.70 22.54
C VAL A 340 9.42 -7.00 23.81
N GLU A 341 10.15 -7.32 24.89
CA GLU A 341 9.59 -7.54 26.22
C GLU A 341 9.90 -6.34 27.11
N ILE A 342 8.92 -5.86 27.81
CA ILE A 342 9.02 -4.71 28.72
C ILE A 342 8.45 -5.10 30.07
#